data_28c170ff9ab085456c451fa76ed5203d
#
_entry.id   28c170ff9ab085456c451fa76ed5203d
#
_cell.length_a   1.000
_cell.length_b   1.000
_cell.length_c   1.000
_cell.angle_alpha   90.00
_cell.angle_beta   90.00
_cell.angle_gamma   90.00
#
_symmetry.space_group_name_H-M   'P 1'
#
loop_
_entity.id
_entity.type
_entity.pdbx_description
1 polymer ?
#
loop_
_entity_poly.entity_id
_entity_poly.type
_entity_poly.pdbx_seq_one_letter_code
_entity_poly.pdbx_strand_id
1 'polypeptide(L)'
;MTLLFLLATVFGTLSGIANFPQAYRIFKRKSAKDISIFTYSFLLIGAVIWIFYGIEIANFPIIITNIFGAVNIGLVVIGWLLYGDRKG
;
A
#
# COMPACT_ATOMS: atom_id res chain seq x y z
N MET A 1 0.33 21.81 -16.11
CA MET A 1 0.36 20.38 -15.80
C MET A 1 1.01 19.63 -16.96
N THR A 2 2.07 18.90 -16.69
CA THR A 2 2.81 18.21 -17.75
C THR A 2 2.19 16.85 -18.04
N LEU A 3 2.56 16.28 -19.20
CA LEU A 3 2.17 14.92 -19.55
C LEU A 3 2.71 13.91 -18.51
N LEU A 4 3.95 14.11 -18.06
CA LEU A 4 4.53 13.24 -17.03
C LEU A 4 3.75 13.30 -15.72
N PHE A 5 3.26 14.48 -15.34
CA PHE A 5 2.43 14.62 -14.15
C PHE A 5 1.16 13.77 -14.28
N LEU A 6 0.50 13.86 -15.44
CA LEU A 6 -0.72 13.09 -15.71
C LEU A 6 -0.44 11.59 -15.71
N LEU A 7 0.62 11.17 -16.39
CA LEU A 7 0.99 9.75 -16.46
C LEU A 7 1.35 9.22 -15.07
N ALA A 8 2.13 9.97 -14.29
CA ALA A 8 2.50 9.56 -12.95
C ALA A 8 1.27 9.42 -12.05
N THR A 9 0.32 10.36 -12.15
CA THR A 9 -0.91 10.31 -11.36
C THR A 9 -1.74 9.07 -11.74
N VAL A 10 -1.95 8.84 -13.05
CA VAL A 10 -2.75 7.71 -13.52
C VAL A 10 -2.10 6.39 -13.15
N PHE A 11 -0.83 6.20 -13.49
CA PHE A 11 -0.16 4.92 -13.24
C PHE A 11 0.07 4.69 -11.74
N GLY A 12 0.35 5.75 -10.97
CA GLY A 12 0.48 5.63 -9.52
C GLY A 12 -0.82 5.19 -8.87
N THR A 13 -1.94 5.79 -9.29
CA THR A 13 -3.26 5.43 -8.77
C THR A 13 -3.59 3.99 -9.14
N LEU A 14 -3.37 3.60 -10.40
CA LEU A 14 -3.63 2.22 -10.84
C LEU A 14 -2.76 1.23 -10.10
N SER A 15 -1.49 1.57 -9.84
CA SER A 15 -0.58 0.69 -9.09
C SER A 15 -1.08 0.46 -7.68
N GLY A 16 -1.58 1.52 -7.02
CA GLY A 16 -2.15 1.38 -5.69
C GLY A 16 -3.37 0.49 -5.67
N ILE A 17 -4.26 0.66 -6.68
CA ILE A 17 -5.47 -0.14 -6.78
C ILE A 17 -5.15 -1.59 -7.14
N ALA A 18 -4.14 -1.81 -7.98
CA ALA A 18 -3.79 -3.14 -8.49
C ALA A 18 -3.42 -4.14 -7.38
N ASN A 19 -2.99 -3.65 -6.22
CA ASN A 19 -2.62 -4.50 -5.10
C ASN A 19 -3.81 -4.92 -4.22
N PHE A 20 -4.98 -4.30 -4.38
CA PHE A 20 -6.14 -4.65 -3.57
C PHE A 20 -6.60 -6.11 -3.72
N PRO A 21 -6.50 -6.76 -4.89
CA PRO A 21 -6.84 -8.17 -4.98
C PRO A 21 -6.06 -9.07 -4.02
N GLN A 22 -4.82 -8.73 -3.68
CA GLN A 22 -4.05 -9.51 -2.71
C GLN A 22 -4.65 -9.40 -1.32
N ALA A 23 -5.02 -8.19 -0.89
CA ALA A 23 -5.68 -8.00 0.39
C ALA A 23 -7.01 -8.75 0.42
N TYR A 24 -7.78 -8.66 -0.67
CA TYR A 24 -9.04 -9.37 -0.79
C TYR A 24 -8.86 -10.89 -0.61
N ARG A 25 -7.82 -11.45 -1.23
CA ARG A 25 -7.57 -12.90 -1.11
C ARG A 25 -7.25 -13.31 0.32
N ILE A 26 -6.50 -12.50 1.05
CA ILE A 26 -6.19 -12.78 2.45
C ILE A 26 -7.46 -12.89 3.27
N PHE A 27 -8.36 -11.93 3.12
CA PHE A 27 -9.61 -11.92 3.88
C PHE A 27 -10.56 -13.03 3.43
N LYS A 28 -10.58 -13.33 2.13
CA LYS A 28 -11.43 -14.40 1.60
C LYS A 28 -10.97 -15.76 2.07
N ARG A 29 -9.66 -16.03 2.04
CA ARG A 29 -9.10 -17.31 2.47
C ARG A 29 -8.95 -17.39 3.98
N LYS A 30 -9.04 -16.28 4.67
CA LYS A 30 -8.76 -16.16 6.10
C LYS A 30 -7.38 -16.72 6.44
N SER A 31 -6.41 -16.41 5.59
CA SER A 31 -5.03 -16.85 5.74
C SER A 31 -4.08 -15.82 5.17
N ALA A 32 -3.03 -15.52 5.93
CA ALA A 32 -1.97 -14.62 5.51
C ALA A 32 -0.61 -15.24 5.83
N LYS A 33 -0.53 -16.56 5.83
CA LYS A 33 0.70 -17.27 6.21
C LYS A 33 1.84 -17.05 5.25
N ASP A 34 1.53 -16.64 4.01
CA ASP A 34 2.53 -16.35 2.98
C ASP A 34 2.98 -14.90 2.98
N ILE A 35 2.55 -14.11 3.94
CA ILE A 35 2.84 -12.68 4.01
C ILE A 35 3.95 -12.43 5.05
N SER A 36 4.99 -11.70 4.63
CA SER A 36 6.01 -11.23 5.55
C SER A 36 5.56 -9.97 6.26
N ILE A 37 5.18 -10.10 7.52
CA ILE A 37 4.73 -8.94 8.30
C ILE A 37 5.83 -7.89 8.44
N PHE A 38 7.09 -8.33 8.54
CA PHE A 38 8.21 -7.41 8.61
C PHE A 38 8.28 -6.53 7.35
N THR A 39 8.19 -7.17 6.18
CA THR A 39 8.25 -6.46 4.89
C THR A 39 7.09 -5.48 4.75
N TYR A 40 5.87 -5.93 5.03
CA TYR A 40 4.69 -5.08 4.86
C TYR A 40 4.63 -3.95 5.87
N SER A 41 5.11 -4.17 7.10
CA SER A 41 5.21 -3.11 8.10
C SER A 41 6.21 -2.05 7.65
N PHE A 42 7.36 -2.47 7.11
CA PHE A 42 8.36 -1.56 6.57
C PHE A 42 7.79 -0.73 5.42
N LEU A 43 7.07 -1.39 4.50
CA LEU A 43 6.46 -0.70 3.37
C LEU A 43 5.39 0.29 3.81
N LEU A 44 4.61 -0.05 4.85
CA LEU A 44 3.60 0.86 5.37
C LEU A 44 4.23 2.12 5.94
N ILE A 45 5.27 1.96 6.74
CA ILE A 45 6.01 3.10 7.29
C ILE A 45 6.55 3.97 6.17
N GLY A 46 7.15 3.34 5.15
CA GLY A 46 7.68 4.06 4.00
C GLY A 46 6.61 4.84 3.25
N ALA A 47 5.43 4.23 3.04
CA ALA A 47 4.33 4.91 2.36
C ALA A 47 3.88 6.14 3.14
N VAL A 48 3.77 6.05 4.46
CA VAL A 48 3.38 7.18 5.30
C VAL A 48 4.42 8.30 5.19
N ILE A 49 5.71 7.96 5.26
CA ILE A 49 6.79 8.95 5.12
C ILE A 49 6.70 9.63 3.75
N TRP A 50 6.47 8.87 2.67
CA TRP A 50 6.35 9.42 1.33
C TRP A 50 5.14 10.34 1.18
N ILE A 51 4.02 10.05 1.87
CA ILE A 51 2.86 10.94 1.88
C ILE A 51 3.26 12.30 2.44
N PHE A 52 3.92 12.31 3.59
CA PHE A 52 4.35 13.57 4.21
C PHE A 52 5.36 14.31 3.34
N TYR A 53 6.31 13.60 2.75
CA TYR A 53 7.26 14.23 1.84
C TYR A 53 6.56 14.80 0.61
N GLY A 54 5.60 14.07 0.06
CA GLY A 54 4.81 14.54 -1.07
C GLY A 54 4.05 15.82 -0.74
N ILE A 55 3.51 15.91 0.49
CA ILE A 55 2.84 17.13 0.95
C ILE A 55 3.86 18.28 1.04
N GLU A 56 5.03 18.00 1.60
CA GLU A 56 6.07 19.02 1.76
C GLU A 56 6.48 19.62 0.43
N ILE A 57 6.62 18.81 -0.62
CA ILE A 57 7.03 19.30 -1.95
C ILE A 57 5.85 19.58 -2.87
N ALA A 58 4.62 19.50 -2.35
CA ALA A 58 3.39 19.75 -3.09
C ALA A 58 3.32 18.89 -4.37
N ASN A 59 3.63 17.60 -4.25
CA ASN A 59 3.65 16.68 -5.39
C ASN A 59 2.44 15.74 -5.31
N PHE A 60 1.40 16.06 -6.08
CA PHE A 60 0.16 15.29 -6.04
C PHE A 60 0.32 13.82 -6.44
N PRO A 61 1.07 13.46 -7.50
CA PRO A 61 1.24 12.04 -7.84
C PRO A 61 1.87 11.23 -6.71
N ILE A 62 2.83 11.77 -6.00
CA ILE A 62 3.45 11.07 -4.86
C ILE A 62 2.44 10.89 -3.74
N ILE A 63 1.65 11.92 -3.44
CA ILE A 63 0.64 11.87 -2.38
C ILE A 63 -0.39 10.79 -2.68
N ILE A 64 -1.00 10.84 -3.86
CA ILE A 64 -2.12 9.94 -4.19
C ILE A 64 -1.65 8.48 -4.30
N THR A 65 -0.49 8.25 -4.92
CA THR A 65 0.06 6.91 -5.06
C THR A 65 0.29 6.28 -3.70
N ASN A 66 0.86 7.03 -2.77
CA ASN A 66 1.19 6.50 -1.46
C ASN A 66 -0.01 6.39 -0.53
N ILE A 67 -1.04 7.22 -0.72
CA ILE A 67 -2.30 7.04 0.00
C ILE A 67 -2.94 5.71 -0.37
N PHE A 68 -3.07 5.41 -1.67
CA PHE A 68 -3.62 4.12 -2.10
C PHE A 68 -2.73 2.97 -1.64
N GLY A 69 -1.41 3.13 -1.72
CA GLY A 69 -0.47 2.13 -1.24
C GLY A 69 -0.60 1.88 0.25
N ALA A 70 -0.71 2.95 1.06
CA ALA A 70 -0.84 2.81 2.50
C ALA A 70 -2.14 2.11 2.89
N VAL A 71 -3.25 2.43 2.22
CA VAL A 71 -4.53 1.77 2.48
C VAL A 71 -4.42 0.28 2.16
N ASN A 72 -3.86 -0.06 0.99
CA ASN A 72 -3.73 -1.45 0.59
C ASN A 72 -2.77 -2.22 1.51
N ILE A 73 -1.60 -1.66 1.78
CA ILE A 73 -0.61 -2.31 2.66
C ILE A 73 -1.18 -2.44 4.07
N GLY A 74 -1.90 -1.41 4.53
CA GLY A 74 -2.56 -1.45 5.83
C GLY A 74 -3.57 -2.58 5.93
N LEU A 75 -4.35 -2.81 4.87
CA LEU A 75 -5.29 -3.93 4.82
C LEU A 75 -4.55 -5.27 4.89
N VAL A 76 -3.41 -5.39 4.21
CA VAL A 76 -2.60 -6.62 4.28
C VAL A 76 -2.08 -6.84 5.70
N VAL A 77 -1.62 -5.78 6.36
CA VAL A 77 -1.15 -5.87 7.75
C VAL A 77 -2.28 -6.30 8.69
N ILE A 78 -3.47 -5.69 8.52
CA ILE A 78 -4.64 -6.08 9.31
C ILE A 78 -4.99 -7.55 9.05
N GLY A 79 -4.95 -7.98 7.81
CA GLY A 79 -5.20 -9.38 7.46
C GLY A 79 -4.21 -10.33 8.13
N TRP A 80 -2.93 -9.93 8.19
CA TRP A 80 -1.93 -10.74 8.89
C TRP A 80 -2.20 -10.79 10.40
N LEU A 81 -2.61 -9.67 10.99
CA LEU A 81 -2.93 -9.65 12.43
C LEU A 81 -4.10 -10.58 12.75
N LEU A 82 -5.04 -10.70 11.83
CA LEU A 82 -6.22 -11.55 12.02
C LEU A 82 -5.97 -13.01 11.65
N TYR A 83 -5.23 -13.26 10.58
CA TYR A 83 -5.13 -14.59 9.96
C TYR A 83 -3.70 -15.07 9.74
N GLY A 84 -2.70 -14.33 10.19
CA GLY A 84 -1.31 -14.73 10.01
C GLY A 84 -0.91 -15.88 10.91
N ASP A 85 0.08 -16.67 10.47
CA ASP A 85 0.64 -17.74 11.29
C ASP A 85 1.60 -17.13 12.29
N ARG A 86 1.24 -17.26 13.58
CA ARG A 86 2.04 -16.73 14.68
C ARG A 86 2.76 -17.80 15.46
N LYS A 87 2.73 -19.00 14.98
CA LYS A 87 3.47 -20.08 15.62
C LYS A 87 4.92 -19.91 15.26
N GLY A 88 5.60 -19.35 16.07
CA GLY A 88 7.03 -19.14 16.06
C GLY A 88 7.77 -19.35 14.84
#